data_398e6deed54112bb277ad9ad13566fc9
#
_entry.id   398e6deed54112bb277ad9ad13566fc9
#
_cell.length_a   1.000
_cell.length_b   1.000
_cell.length_c   1.000
_cell.angle_alpha   90.00
_cell.angle_beta   90.00
_cell.angle_gamma   90.00
#
_symmetry.space_group_name_H-M   'P 1'
#
loop_
_entity.id
_entity.type
_entity.pdbx_description
1 polymer ?
#
loop_
_entity_poly.entity_id
_entity_poly.type
_entity_poly.pdbx_seq_one_letter_code
_entity_poly.pdbx_strand_id
1 'polypeptide(L)'
;MFDKIKDSIQKFSSRSVADEEAVEELVKDIQRDLIKADVDVGLVSDLSDEIREEALQDEVPSGLTRKEHVLEIVYNKLEELLGDEAEVEIEAQDILLCGLYGAGKTTTTGKLADFYRKRGLKVGVIAADTDRPAAYEQLKQVAEDAE
;
A
#
# COMPACT_ATOMS: atom_id res chain seq x y z
N MET A 1 4.52 8.32 2.08
CA MET A 1 4.76 7.21 3.01
C MET A 1 5.63 6.14 2.38
N PHE A 2 5.18 5.44 1.36
CA PHE A 2 5.93 4.34 0.72
C PHE A 2 7.29 4.75 0.15
N ASP A 3 7.46 5.99 -0.34
CA ASP A 3 8.76 6.47 -0.83
C ASP A 3 9.85 6.42 0.25
N LYS A 4 9.52 6.76 1.50
CA LYS A 4 10.47 6.71 2.62
C LYS A 4 10.85 5.29 3.03
N ILE A 5 9.88 4.38 3.07
CA ILE A 5 10.14 2.95 3.31
C ILE A 5 11.04 2.42 2.18
N LYS A 6 10.75 2.78 0.93
CA LYS A 6 11.58 2.43 -0.22
C LYS A 6 13.01 2.96 -0.07
N ASP A 7 13.18 4.20 0.38
CA ASP A 7 14.49 4.81 0.61
C ASP A 7 15.27 4.05 1.70
N SER A 8 14.60 3.64 2.78
CA SER A 8 15.19 2.84 3.87
C SER A 8 15.64 1.46 3.37
N ILE A 9 14.81 0.80 2.55
CA ILE A 9 15.14 -0.47 1.89
C ILE A 9 16.33 -0.31 0.93
N GLN A 10 16.34 0.76 0.11
CA GLN A 10 17.46 1.01 -0.80
C GLN A 10 18.76 1.29 -0.04
N LYS A 11 18.70 2.05 1.04
CA LYS A 11 19.84 2.32 1.92
C LYS A 11 20.41 1.02 2.48
N PHE A 12 19.59 0.13 2.99
CA PHE A 12 20.00 -1.19 3.47
C PHE A 12 20.58 -2.04 2.32
N SER A 13 19.90 -2.09 1.17
CA SER A 13 20.35 -2.84 0.00
C SER A 13 21.72 -2.37 -0.53
N SER A 14 22.06 -1.10 -0.37
CA SER A 14 23.37 -0.53 -0.80
C SER A 14 24.51 -0.83 0.16
N ARG A 15 24.25 -1.34 1.36
CA ARG A 15 25.30 -1.71 2.33
C ARG A 15 26.09 -2.93 1.86
N SER A 16 27.37 -2.97 2.25
CA SER A 16 28.24 -4.10 1.90
C SER A 16 27.93 -5.36 2.71
N VAL A 17 27.45 -5.19 3.95
CA VAL A 17 27.16 -6.27 4.90
C VAL A 17 25.77 -6.08 5.50
N ALA A 18 25.07 -7.18 5.75
CA ALA A 18 23.81 -7.24 6.47
C ALA A 18 24.03 -7.83 7.88
N ASP A 19 24.80 -7.11 8.70
CA ASP A 19 25.01 -7.44 10.10
C ASP A 19 23.82 -7.02 10.98
N GLU A 20 23.88 -7.38 12.25
CA GLU A 20 22.84 -7.06 13.23
C GLU A 20 22.58 -5.55 13.32
N GLU A 21 23.63 -4.73 13.28
CA GLU A 21 23.50 -3.27 13.33
C GLU A 21 22.75 -2.72 12.10
N ALA A 22 23.05 -3.26 10.91
CA ALA A 22 22.36 -2.88 9.67
C ALA A 22 20.86 -3.27 9.68
N VAL A 23 20.52 -4.44 10.22
CA VAL A 23 19.13 -4.90 10.38
C VAL A 23 18.40 -4.00 11.38
N GLU A 24 19.01 -3.72 12.55
CA GLU A 24 18.42 -2.83 13.54
C GLU A 24 18.18 -1.41 13.02
N GLU A 25 19.08 -0.87 12.21
CA GLU A 25 18.89 0.43 11.60
C GLU A 25 17.73 0.42 10.59
N LEU A 26 17.64 -0.63 9.76
CA LEU A 26 16.53 -0.80 8.81
C LEU A 26 15.19 -0.85 9.55
N VAL A 27 15.07 -1.67 10.58
CA VAL A 27 13.84 -1.80 11.38
C VAL A 27 13.44 -0.48 12.03
N LYS A 28 14.40 0.24 12.63
CA LYS A 28 14.16 1.57 13.22
C LYS A 28 13.71 2.61 12.19
N ASP A 29 14.27 2.58 10.99
CA ASP A 29 13.87 3.48 9.93
C ASP A 29 12.44 3.19 9.46
N ILE A 30 12.07 1.91 9.25
CA ILE A 30 10.70 1.48 8.90
C ILE A 30 9.73 1.85 10.03
N GLN A 31 10.04 1.53 11.27
CA GLN A 31 9.22 1.84 12.44
C GLN A 31 8.91 3.34 12.52
N ARG A 32 9.93 4.17 12.40
CA ARG A 32 9.79 5.63 12.44
C ARG A 32 8.89 6.16 11.32
N ASP A 33 9.01 5.60 10.12
CA ASP A 33 8.27 6.08 8.96
C ASP A 33 6.81 5.60 8.98
N LEU A 34 6.53 4.42 9.53
CA LEU A 34 5.16 3.94 9.78
C LEU A 34 4.46 4.76 10.87
N ILE A 35 5.12 5.06 11.99
CA ILE A 35 4.57 5.92 13.06
C ILE A 35 4.28 7.33 12.52
N LYS A 36 5.17 7.90 11.71
CA LYS A 36 4.92 9.22 11.06
C LYS A 36 3.77 9.20 10.06
N ALA A 37 3.36 8.04 9.63
CA ALA A 37 2.23 7.84 8.73
C ALA A 37 0.93 7.49 9.48
N ASP A 38 0.91 7.69 10.81
CA ASP A 38 -0.22 7.45 11.70
C ASP A 38 -0.65 5.96 11.76
N VAL A 39 0.26 5.03 11.49
CA VAL A 39 0.02 3.59 11.72
C VAL A 39 0.01 3.34 13.24
N ASP A 40 -0.89 2.46 13.69
CA ASP A 40 -1.02 2.10 15.09
C ASP A 40 0.31 1.63 15.70
N VAL A 41 0.67 2.18 16.87
CA VAL A 41 1.97 1.95 17.50
C VAL A 41 2.14 0.48 17.91
N GLY A 42 1.05 -0.20 18.32
CA GLY A 42 1.07 -1.62 18.66
C GLY A 42 1.43 -2.47 17.45
N LEU A 43 0.73 -2.25 16.33
CA LEU A 43 1.02 -2.93 15.06
C LEU A 43 2.46 -2.70 14.58
N VAL A 44 2.98 -1.46 14.73
CA VAL A 44 4.35 -1.14 14.34
C VAL A 44 5.37 -1.83 15.25
N SER A 45 5.08 -1.96 16.55
CA SER A 45 5.94 -2.69 17.49
C SER A 45 5.99 -4.18 17.15
N ASP A 46 4.83 -4.81 16.98
CA ASP A 46 4.72 -6.23 16.66
C ASP A 46 5.45 -6.56 15.35
N LEU A 47 5.20 -5.80 14.29
CA LEU A 47 5.93 -5.91 13.01
C LEU A 47 7.45 -5.80 13.19
N SER A 48 7.89 -4.83 13.99
CA SER A 48 9.32 -4.59 14.22
C SER A 48 9.98 -5.76 14.96
N ASP A 49 9.29 -6.34 15.92
CA ASP A 49 9.80 -7.46 16.70
C ASP A 49 9.83 -8.75 15.87
N GLU A 50 8.81 -8.99 15.04
CA GLU A 50 8.78 -10.10 14.09
C GLU A 50 9.93 -10.03 13.07
N ILE A 51 10.16 -8.86 12.48
CA ILE A 51 11.27 -8.66 11.52
C ILE A 51 12.61 -8.92 12.22
N ARG A 52 12.81 -8.44 13.46
CA ARG A 52 14.05 -8.68 14.21
C ARG A 52 14.26 -10.17 14.47
N GLU A 53 13.23 -10.83 14.99
CA GLU A 53 13.31 -12.24 15.35
C GLU A 53 13.68 -13.10 14.14
N GLU A 54 13.03 -12.89 13.00
CA GLU A 54 13.30 -13.66 11.79
C GLU A 54 14.63 -13.27 11.11
N ALA A 55 14.93 -11.96 11.00
CA ALA A 55 16.13 -11.49 10.32
C ALA A 55 17.43 -11.76 11.07
N LEU A 56 17.39 -11.92 12.39
CA LEU A 56 18.57 -12.22 13.22
C LEU A 56 18.80 -13.72 13.43
N GLN A 57 17.93 -14.59 12.94
CA GLN A 57 18.20 -16.02 12.93
C GLN A 57 19.43 -16.34 12.07
N ASP A 58 20.21 -17.32 12.52
CA ASP A 58 21.48 -17.70 11.88
C ASP A 58 21.30 -18.45 10.55
N GLU A 59 20.13 -19.05 10.32
CA GLU A 59 19.84 -19.88 9.16
C GLU A 59 19.31 -19.05 7.98
N VAL A 60 20.16 -18.84 6.97
CA VAL A 60 19.78 -18.25 5.69
C VAL A 60 19.42 -19.36 4.71
N PRO A 61 18.26 -19.29 4.02
CA PRO A 61 17.87 -20.30 3.02
C PRO A 61 18.92 -20.48 1.94
N SER A 62 19.05 -21.73 1.45
CA SER A 62 20.00 -22.09 0.39
C SER A 62 19.73 -21.27 -0.88
N GLY A 63 20.75 -20.59 -1.38
CA GLY A 63 20.69 -19.81 -2.61
C GLY A 63 20.44 -18.32 -2.41
N LEU A 64 20.18 -17.88 -1.18
CA LEU A 64 20.06 -16.46 -0.84
C LEU A 64 21.29 -15.95 -0.10
N THR A 65 21.61 -14.70 -0.29
CA THR A 65 22.50 -13.96 0.60
C THR A 65 21.70 -13.51 1.84
N ARG A 66 22.40 -13.27 2.97
CA ARG A 66 21.74 -12.71 4.17
C ARG A 66 20.97 -11.43 3.88
N LYS A 67 21.46 -10.59 3.01
CA LYS A 67 20.80 -9.35 2.61
C LYS A 67 19.48 -9.61 1.87
N GLU A 68 19.48 -10.52 0.92
CA GLU A 68 18.27 -10.89 0.17
C GLU A 68 17.24 -11.52 1.10
N HIS A 69 17.68 -12.36 2.02
CA HIS A 69 16.80 -12.97 3.02
C HIS A 69 16.14 -11.92 3.93
N VAL A 70 16.90 -10.96 4.46
CA VAL A 70 16.35 -9.87 5.27
C VAL A 70 15.34 -9.03 4.47
N LEU A 71 15.63 -8.74 3.21
CA LEU A 71 14.69 -7.99 2.36
C LEU A 71 13.40 -8.77 2.06
N GLU A 72 13.50 -10.09 1.90
CA GLU A 72 12.35 -10.98 1.73
C GLU A 72 11.47 -11.00 2.99
N ILE A 73 12.07 -11.11 4.17
CA ILE A 73 11.35 -11.03 5.45
C ILE A 73 10.59 -9.70 5.56
N VAL A 74 11.27 -8.58 5.33
CA VAL A 74 10.65 -7.24 5.39
C VAL A 74 9.51 -7.12 4.39
N TYR A 75 9.68 -7.63 3.17
CA TYR A 75 8.63 -7.62 2.16
C TYR A 75 7.40 -8.41 2.62
N ASN A 76 7.60 -9.65 3.05
CA ASN A 76 6.52 -10.54 3.48
C ASN A 76 5.76 -9.96 4.68
N LYS A 77 6.48 -9.41 5.69
CA LYS A 77 5.85 -8.79 6.86
C LYS A 77 5.07 -7.52 6.53
N LEU A 78 5.52 -6.72 5.59
CA LEU A 78 4.77 -5.57 5.10
C LEU A 78 3.55 -5.99 4.28
N GLU A 79 3.63 -7.07 3.51
CA GLU A 79 2.51 -7.65 2.77
C GLU A 79 1.46 -8.21 3.73
N GLU A 80 1.85 -8.98 4.74
CA GLU A 80 0.97 -9.47 5.82
C GLU A 80 0.25 -8.32 6.54
N LEU A 81 0.95 -7.22 6.83
CA LEU A 81 0.36 -6.03 7.45
C LEU A 81 -0.71 -5.37 6.58
N LEU A 82 -0.56 -5.41 5.25
CA LEU A 82 -1.54 -4.86 4.30
C LEU A 82 -2.76 -5.76 4.12
N GLY A 83 -2.65 -7.02 4.51
CA GLY A 83 -3.68 -8.05 4.34
C GLY A 83 -3.72 -8.66 2.95
N ASP A 84 -4.54 -9.69 2.83
CA ASP A 84 -4.71 -10.42 1.58
C ASP A 84 -5.35 -9.57 0.48
N GLU A 85 -5.09 -9.92 -0.78
CA GLU A 85 -5.75 -9.32 -1.93
C GLU A 85 -7.26 -9.55 -1.85
N ALA A 86 -8.04 -8.46 -1.83
CA ALA A 86 -9.49 -8.56 -1.82
C ALA A 86 -10.02 -9.03 -3.17
N GLU A 87 -10.79 -10.11 -3.18
CA GLU A 87 -11.55 -10.51 -4.36
C GLU A 87 -12.66 -9.48 -4.62
N VAL A 88 -12.61 -8.84 -5.80
CA VAL A 88 -13.63 -7.89 -6.23
C VAL A 88 -14.72 -8.65 -6.97
N GLU A 89 -15.92 -8.68 -6.40
CA GLU A 89 -17.08 -9.30 -7.04
C GLU A 89 -17.48 -8.54 -8.32
N ILE A 90 -17.61 -9.28 -9.44
CA ILE A 90 -17.99 -8.73 -10.74
C ILE A 90 -19.48 -8.94 -10.94
N GLU A 91 -20.27 -8.24 -10.15
CA GLU A 91 -21.73 -8.28 -10.21
C GLU A 91 -22.34 -6.86 -10.14
N ALA A 92 -23.64 -6.78 -10.40
CA ALA A 92 -24.38 -5.52 -10.28
C ALA A 92 -24.49 -5.11 -8.81
N GLN A 93 -23.88 -3.97 -8.46
CA GLN A 93 -23.86 -3.44 -7.10
C GLN A 93 -23.83 -1.92 -7.10
N ASP A 94 -24.20 -1.33 -5.97
CA ASP A 94 -24.09 0.10 -5.73
C ASP A 94 -22.87 0.37 -4.85
N ILE A 95 -21.94 1.21 -5.34
CA ILE A 95 -20.71 1.56 -4.65
C ILE A 95 -20.73 3.02 -4.23
N LEU A 96 -20.70 3.29 -2.91
CA LEU A 96 -20.62 4.63 -2.36
C LEU A 96 -19.17 4.97 -1.98
N LEU A 97 -18.57 5.96 -2.64
CA LEU A 97 -17.26 6.49 -2.26
C LEU A 97 -17.41 7.72 -1.35
N CYS A 98 -16.98 7.59 -0.10
CA CYS A 98 -16.97 8.67 0.87
C CYS A 98 -15.55 8.93 1.40
N GLY A 99 -15.31 10.16 1.87
CA GLY A 99 -14.01 10.57 2.40
C GLY A 99 -13.79 12.07 2.31
N LEU A 100 -12.68 12.55 2.86
CA LEU A 100 -12.32 13.96 2.91
C LEU A 100 -12.06 14.56 1.52
N TYR A 101 -12.04 15.88 1.46
CA TYR A 101 -11.63 16.61 0.25
C TYR A 101 -10.20 16.19 -0.15
N GLY A 102 -9.97 15.98 -1.45
CA GLY A 102 -8.66 15.59 -1.97
C GLY A 102 -8.29 14.12 -1.75
N ALA A 103 -9.13 13.30 -1.10
CA ALA A 103 -8.87 11.88 -0.86
C ALA A 103 -8.93 10.98 -2.12
N GLY A 104 -9.13 11.56 -3.31
CA GLY A 104 -9.11 10.82 -4.57
C GLY A 104 -10.43 10.15 -4.98
N LYS A 105 -11.56 10.47 -4.33
CA LYS A 105 -12.87 9.85 -4.64
C LYS A 105 -13.20 9.86 -6.13
N THR A 106 -13.17 11.01 -6.77
CA THR A 106 -13.51 11.15 -8.20
C THR A 106 -12.58 10.34 -9.09
N THR A 107 -11.27 10.35 -8.81
CA THR A 107 -10.29 9.56 -9.55
C THR A 107 -10.54 8.06 -9.37
N THR A 108 -10.89 7.64 -8.16
CA THR A 108 -11.21 6.23 -7.86
C THR A 108 -12.51 5.82 -8.55
N THR A 109 -13.52 6.69 -8.60
CA THR A 109 -14.76 6.45 -9.36
C THR A 109 -14.47 6.13 -10.83
N GLY A 110 -13.62 6.92 -11.49
CA GLY A 110 -13.24 6.66 -12.88
C GLY A 110 -12.52 5.33 -13.07
N LYS A 111 -11.59 5.03 -12.19
CA LYS A 111 -10.86 3.73 -12.22
C LYS A 111 -11.79 2.54 -12.01
N LEU A 112 -12.74 2.64 -11.09
CA LEU A 112 -13.74 1.60 -10.88
C LEU A 112 -14.70 1.47 -12.07
N ALA A 113 -15.13 2.59 -12.64
CA ALA A 113 -15.97 2.58 -13.85
C ALA A 113 -15.28 1.84 -15.00
N ASP A 114 -14.03 2.17 -15.30
CA ASP A 114 -13.22 1.47 -16.32
C ASP A 114 -13.02 -0.01 -15.98
N PHE A 115 -12.72 -0.31 -14.71
CA PHE A 115 -12.52 -1.69 -14.23
C PHE A 115 -13.73 -2.59 -14.46
N TYR A 116 -14.94 -2.13 -14.07
CA TYR A 116 -16.17 -2.90 -14.24
C TYR A 116 -16.64 -2.94 -15.69
N ARG A 117 -16.48 -1.84 -16.44
CA ARG A 117 -16.81 -1.79 -17.86
C ARG A 117 -15.98 -2.77 -18.68
N LYS A 118 -14.67 -2.84 -18.44
CA LYS A 118 -13.77 -3.82 -19.09
C LYS A 118 -14.15 -5.27 -18.80
N ARG A 119 -14.93 -5.50 -17.75
CA ARG A 119 -15.45 -6.82 -17.35
C ARG A 119 -16.88 -7.07 -17.81
N GLY A 120 -17.41 -6.20 -18.68
CA GLY A 120 -18.68 -6.40 -19.36
C GLY A 120 -19.90 -5.84 -18.61
N LEU A 121 -19.73 -5.12 -17.50
CA LEU A 121 -20.83 -4.49 -16.79
C LEU A 121 -21.14 -3.11 -17.38
N LYS A 122 -22.42 -2.72 -17.33
CA LYS A 122 -22.86 -1.34 -17.61
C LYS A 122 -22.70 -0.53 -16.33
N VAL A 123 -21.90 0.52 -16.39
CA VAL A 123 -21.60 1.36 -15.24
C VAL A 123 -22.29 2.73 -15.39
N GLY A 124 -22.97 3.16 -14.33
CA GLY A 124 -23.48 4.52 -14.18
C GLY A 124 -22.74 5.21 -13.02
N VAL A 125 -22.46 6.52 -13.14
CA VAL A 125 -21.88 7.32 -12.08
C VAL A 125 -22.82 8.45 -11.67
N ILE A 126 -22.89 8.73 -10.37
CA ILE A 126 -23.77 9.75 -9.79
C ILE A 126 -22.92 10.78 -9.04
N ALA A 127 -23.04 12.05 -9.44
CA ALA A 127 -22.42 13.16 -8.72
C ALA A 127 -23.29 13.56 -7.52
N ALA A 128 -22.92 13.12 -6.33
CA ALA A 128 -23.60 13.48 -5.08
C ALA A 128 -23.00 14.73 -4.39
N ASP A 129 -21.90 15.27 -4.92
CA ASP A 129 -21.28 16.51 -4.44
C ASP A 129 -21.98 17.71 -5.10
N THR A 130 -23.00 18.25 -4.44
CA THR A 130 -23.79 19.39 -4.92
C THR A 130 -23.23 20.74 -4.48
N ASP A 131 -22.26 20.76 -3.57
CA ASP A 131 -21.74 22.00 -3.00
C ASP A 131 -20.64 22.64 -3.88
N ARG A 132 -19.97 21.83 -4.71
CA ARG A 132 -18.90 22.31 -5.60
C ARG A 132 -19.40 22.48 -7.03
N PRO A 133 -19.35 23.71 -7.59
CA PRO A 133 -19.85 23.98 -8.95
C PRO A 133 -19.21 23.12 -10.05
N ALA A 134 -17.93 22.76 -9.88
CA ALA A 134 -17.18 21.98 -10.85
C ALA A 134 -17.23 20.45 -10.62
N ALA A 135 -17.90 19.96 -9.57
CA ALA A 135 -17.88 18.53 -9.23
C ALA A 135 -18.56 17.67 -10.29
N TYR A 136 -19.68 18.16 -10.83
CA TYR A 136 -20.41 17.49 -11.90
C TYR A 136 -19.57 17.38 -13.18
N GLU A 137 -19.02 18.51 -13.65
CA GLU A 137 -18.21 18.52 -14.88
C GLU A 137 -16.95 17.66 -14.74
N GLN A 138 -16.31 17.68 -13.59
CA GLN A 138 -15.17 16.82 -13.30
C GLN A 138 -15.53 15.33 -13.35
N LEU A 139 -16.65 14.94 -12.75
CA LEU A 139 -17.10 13.56 -12.77
C LEU A 139 -17.53 13.12 -14.18
N LYS A 140 -18.19 14.01 -14.92
CA LYS A 140 -18.58 13.78 -16.31
C LYS A 140 -17.35 13.49 -17.18
N GLN A 141 -16.32 14.31 -17.09
CA GLN A 141 -15.07 14.11 -17.83
C GLN A 141 -14.43 12.76 -17.50
N VAL A 142 -14.37 12.43 -16.21
CA VAL A 142 -13.79 11.14 -15.74
C VAL A 142 -14.61 9.94 -16.24
N ALA A 143 -15.93 10.09 -16.35
CA ALA A 143 -16.80 9.03 -16.89
C ALA A 143 -16.61 8.86 -18.41
N GLU A 144 -16.51 9.98 -19.15
CA GLU A 144 -16.23 9.98 -20.59
C GLU A 144 -14.85 9.39 -20.91
N ASP A 145 -13.83 9.69 -20.11
CA ASP A 145 -12.47 9.13 -20.26
C ASP A 145 -12.42 7.60 -19.99
N ALA A 146 -13.42 7.07 -19.29
CA ALA A 146 -13.58 5.65 -19.03
C ALA A 146 -14.35 4.89 -20.13
N GLU A 147 -14.92 5.55 -21.14
CA GLU A 147 -15.59 4.95 -22.29
C GLU A 147 -14.58 4.43 -23.33
#